data_5fa373af9884dc14087ef3741d894c53
#
_entry.id   5fa373af9884dc14087ef3741d894c53
#
_cell.length_a   1.000
_cell.length_b   1.000
_cell.length_c   1.000
_cell.angle_alpha   90.00
_cell.angle_beta   90.00
_cell.angle_gamma   90.00
#
_symmetry.space_group_name_H-M   'P 1'
#
loop_
_entity.id
_entity.type
_entity.pdbx_description
1 polymer ?
#
loop_
_entity_poly.entity_id
_entity_poly.type
_entity_poly.pdbx_seq_one_letter_code
_entity_poly.pdbx_strand_id
1 'polypeptide(L)'
;ILEIGSSLGHSTKLLSHLFKKVIAVDNLEFRHLESQKINGDKDNIDYVVMDVYEDRWNFEEIDAVFIDCFHDYNHVKSDINNSLSLLKSGGYLIFDDYGLFPEIKKAVDEYIDDSKLKIIEKVGHYKGTY
;
A
#
# COMPACT_ATOMS: atom_id res chain seq x y z
N ILE A 1 4.09 4.04 8.39
CA ILE A 1 3.65 3.57 7.07
C ILE A 1 2.13 3.40 7.04
N LEU A 2 1.52 3.76 5.92
CA LEU A 2 0.13 3.45 5.59
C LEU A 2 0.11 2.22 4.67
N GLU A 3 -0.67 1.20 5.01
CA GLU A 3 -0.91 0.01 4.21
C GLU A 3 -2.35 0.03 3.71
N ILE A 4 -2.56 0.04 2.40
CA ILE A 4 -3.89 -0.07 1.79
C ILE A 4 -4.10 -1.45 1.19
N GLY A 5 -5.18 -2.13 1.60
CA GLY A 5 -5.44 -3.53 1.28
C GLY A 5 -4.77 -4.50 2.26
N SER A 6 -4.85 -4.24 3.56
CA SER A 6 -4.16 -5.04 4.58
C SER A 6 -4.65 -6.48 4.72
N SER A 7 -5.84 -6.78 4.23
CA SER A 7 -6.42 -8.13 4.20
C SER A 7 -6.30 -8.86 5.56
N LEU A 8 -5.77 -10.06 5.57
CA LEU A 8 -5.61 -10.87 6.79
C LEU A 8 -4.38 -10.50 7.64
N GLY A 9 -3.62 -9.47 7.24
CA GLY A 9 -2.57 -8.88 8.06
C GLY A 9 -1.20 -9.56 8.00
N HIS A 10 -0.90 -10.35 6.97
CA HIS A 10 0.41 -10.97 6.81
C HIS A 10 1.49 -9.94 6.46
N SER A 11 1.22 -9.08 5.50
CA SER A 11 2.07 -7.93 5.15
C SER A 11 2.15 -6.93 6.31
N THR A 12 1.01 -6.65 6.96
CA THR A 12 0.93 -5.82 8.17
C THR A 12 1.90 -6.27 9.24
N LYS A 13 2.02 -7.59 9.47
CA LYS A 13 2.96 -8.17 10.43
C LYS A 13 4.40 -7.85 10.07
N LEU A 14 4.78 -8.03 8.81
CA LEU A 14 6.10 -7.69 8.32
C LEU A 14 6.39 -6.19 8.51
N LEU A 15 5.47 -5.35 8.08
CA LEU A 15 5.59 -3.89 8.18
C LEU A 15 5.72 -3.43 9.64
N SER A 16 5.04 -4.08 10.58
CA SER A 16 5.13 -3.75 12.01
C SER A 16 6.50 -4.00 12.62
N HIS A 17 7.31 -4.84 12.01
CA HIS A 17 8.71 -5.04 12.41
C HIS A 17 9.66 -3.98 11.83
N LEU A 18 9.28 -3.39 10.69
CA LEU A 18 10.14 -2.46 9.93
C LEU A 18 9.85 -0.99 10.25
N PHE A 19 8.62 -0.67 10.64
CA PHE A 19 8.16 0.70 10.86
C PHE A 19 7.73 0.92 12.32
N LYS A 20 7.94 2.12 12.81
CA LYS A 20 7.52 2.51 14.17
C LYS A 20 6.01 2.45 14.34
N LYS A 21 5.26 2.71 13.26
CA LYS A 21 3.80 2.68 13.24
C LYS A 21 3.31 2.21 11.89
N VAL A 22 2.30 1.34 11.91
CA VAL A 22 1.56 0.87 10.75
C VAL A 22 0.11 1.31 10.90
N ILE A 23 -0.44 1.94 9.86
CA ILE A 23 -1.88 2.16 9.73
C ILE A 23 -2.36 1.18 8.67
N ALA A 24 -3.08 0.15 9.11
CA ALA A 24 -3.56 -0.93 8.26
C ALA A 24 -5.01 -0.66 7.85
N VAL A 25 -5.24 -0.46 6.56
CA VAL A 25 -6.55 -0.12 6.00
C VAL A 25 -7.11 -1.28 5.18
N ASP A 26 -8.36 -1.63 5.46
CA ASP A 26 -9.17 -2.55 4.66
C ASP A 26 -10.65 -2.16 4.76
N ASN A 27 -11.45 -2.49 3.76
CA ASN A 27 -12.88 -2.16 3.76
C ASN A 27 -13.75 -3.18 4.52
N LEU A 28 -13.19 -4.28 4.98
CA LEU A 28 -13.91 -5.35 5.66
C LEU A 28 -13.44 -5.54 7.09
N GLU A 29 -14.29 -5.17 8.04
CA GLU A 29 -14.00 -5.28 9.48
C GLU A 29 -13.54 -6.68 9.91
N PHE A 30 -14.13 -7.75 9.36
CA PHE A 30 -13.75 -9.11 9.73
C PHE A 30 -12.28 -9.43 9.40
N ARG A 31 -11.70 -8.80 8.35
CA ARG A 31 -10.28 -8.95 8.00
C ARG A 31 -9.39 -8.36 9.08
N HIS A 32 -9.75 -7.22 9.63
CA HIS A 32 -9.04 -6.64 10.77
C HIS A 32 -9.12 -7.52 12.02
N LEU A 33 -10.27 -8.14 12.29
CA LEU A 33 -10.40 -9.08 13.39
C LEU A 33 -9.48 -10.31 13.22
N GLU A 34 -9.39 -10.84 12.02
CA GLU A 34 -8.44 -11.93 11.72
C GLU A 34 -6.98 -11.46 11.79
N SER A 35 -6.69 -10.28 11.24
CA SER A 35 -5.35 -9.68 11.33
C SER A 35 -4.91 -9.46 12.78
N GLN A 36 -5.81 -9.00 13.66
CA GLN A 36 -5.52 -8.84 15.09
C GLN A 36 -5.17 -10.16 15.79
N LYS A 37 -5.76 -11.29 15.37
CA LYS A 37 -5.38 -12.61 15.90
C LYS A 37 -3.94 -12.98 15.54
N ILE A 38 -3.50 -12.62 14.33
CA ILE A 38 -2.15 -12.88 13.83
C ILE A 38 -1.13 -11.92 14.46
N ASN A 39 -1.54 -10.68 14.71
CA ASN A 39 -0.68 -9.55 15.10
C ASN A 39 -0.95 -9.06 16.53
N GLY A 40 -1.62 -9.83 17.36
CA GLY A 40 -2.03 -9.42 18.73
C GLY A 40 -0.87 -9.16 19.69
N ASP A 41 0.35 -9.51 19.31
CA ASP A 41 1.59 -9.19 20.02
C ASP A 41 2.17 -7.81 19.64
N LYS A 42 1.54 -7.10 18.70
CA LYS A 42 1.99 -5.79 18.18
C LYS A 42 1.16 -4.65 18.73
N ASP A 43 1.82 -3.66 19.29
CA ASP A 43 1.23 -2.44 19.84
C ASP A 43 1.36 -1.22 18.91
N ASN A 44 2.00 -1.40 17.75
CA ASN A 44 2.28 -0.35 16.78
C ASN A 44 1.42 -0.41 15.51
N ILE A 45 0.30 -1.13 15.53
CA ILE A 45 -0.63 -1.26 14.41
C ILE A 45 -1.97 -0.59 14.76
N ASP A 46 -2.37 0.40 13.97
CA ASP A 46 -3.72 0.96 13.98
C ASP A 46 -4.53 0.33 12.84
N TYR A 47 -5.68 -0.24 13.15
CA TYR A 47 -6.59 -0.81 12.17
C TYR A 47 -7.69 0.18 11.81
N VAL A 48 -7.87 0.45 10.52
CA VAL A 48 -8.86 1.40 10.00
C VAL A 48 -9.76 0.71 8.98
N VAL A 49 -11.05 0.59 9.29
CA VAL A 49 -12.05 0.13 8.33
C VAL A 49 -12.43 1.29 7.43
N MET A 50 -12.07 1.21 6.15
CA MET A 50 -12.28 2.29 5.18
C MET A 50 -12.31 1.73 3.77
N ASP A 51 -13.24 2.20 2.95
CA ASP A 51 -13.19 2.01 1.51
C ASP A 51 -12.31 3.10 0.89
N VAL A 52 -11.12 2.72 0.43
CA VAL A 52 -10.13 3.67 -0.10
C VAL A 52 -10.55 4.36 -1.39
N TYR A 53 -11.63 3.91 -2.04
CA TYR A 53 -12.15 4.49 -3.28
C TYR A 53 -13.40 5.36 -3.09
N GLU A 54 -14.10 5.20 -1.96
CA GLU A 54 -15.30 5.96 -1.63
C GLU A 54 -15.06 6.98 -0.51
N ASP A 55 -14.19 6.62 0.44
CA ASP A 55 -13.93 7.45 1.62
C ASP A 55 -12.79 8.44 1.38
N ARG A 56 -12.85 9.57 2.06
CA ARG A 56 -11.75 10.54 2.04
C ARG A 56 -10.58 10.05 2.90
N TRP A 57 -9.39 10.00 2.32
CA TRP A 57 -8.16 9.72 3.06
C TRP A 57 -7.81 10.90 3.96
N ASN A 58 -7.87 10.68 5.25
CA ASN A 58 -7.57 11.69 6.27
C ASN A 58 -6.43 11.20 7.17
N PHE A 59 -5.26 11.02 6.55
CA PHE A 59 -4.03 10.62 7.23
C PHE A 59 -3.02 11.75 7.15
N GLU A 60 -2.17 11.85 8.16
CA GLU A 60 -1.13 12.87 8.25
C GLU A 60 0.23 12.23 8.53
N GLU A 61 1.30 12.94 8.17
CA GLU A 61 2.67 12.57 8.52
C GLU A 61 3.12 11.19 8.00
N ILE A 62 2.70 10.81 6.79
CA ILE A 62 3.01 9.51 6.20
C ILE A 62 4.39 9.51 5.55
N ASP A 63 5.28 8.61 5.99
CA ASP A 63 6.63 8.45 5.43
C ASP A 63 6.66 7.45 4.27
N ALA A 64 5.77 6.45 4.28
CA ALA A 64 5.66 5.45 3.22
C ALA A 64 4.21 4.95 3.06
N VAL A 65 3.83 4.58 1.84
CA VAL A 65 2.57 3.88 1.57
C VAL A 65 2.87 2.56 0.89
N PHE A 66 2.34 1.46 1.43
CA PHE A 66 2.31 0.15 0.81
C PHE A 66 0.96 -0.05 0.13
N ILE A 67 0.99 -0.32 -1.18
CA ILE A 67 -0.19 -0.42 -2.05
C ILE A 67 -0.36 -1.87 -2.48
N ASP A 68 -1.41 -2.52 -1.95
CA ASP A 68 -1.80 -3.90 -2.26
C ASP A 68 -3.33 -4.02 -2.26
N CYS A 69 -3.98 -3.23 -3.11
CA CYS A 69 -5.44 -3.16 -3.20
C CYS A 69 -5.93 -3.73 -4.55
N PHE A 70 -6.79 -3.02 -5.30
CA PHE A 70 -7.18 -3.46 -6.63
C PHE A 70 -6.05 -3.30 -7.65
N HIS A 71 -5.95 -4.25 -8.59
CA HIS A 71 -4.85 -4.34 -9.55
C HIS A 71 -5.19 -3.81 -10.94
N ASP A 72 -6.32 -3.14 -11.12
CA ASP A 72 -6.65 -2.48 -12.38
C ASP A 72 -6.08 -1.06 -12.45
N TYR A 73 -5.87 -0.60 -13.66
CA TYR A 73 -5.19 0.65 -13.97
C TYR A 73 -5.80 1.88 -13.27
N ASN A 74 -7.13 2.01 -13.25
CA ASN A 74 -7.78 3.20 -12.70
C ASN A 74 -7.67 3.27 -11.18
N HIS A 75 -7.85 2.12 -10.50
CA HIS A 75 -7.71 2.05 -9.06
C HIS A 75 -6.26 2.31 -8.62
N VAL A 76 -5.28 1.72 -9.31
CA VAL A 76 -3.86 1.98 -9.02
C VAL A 76 -3.50 3.46 -9.22
N LYS A 77 -4.03 4.13 -10.25
CA LYS A 77 -3.84 5.59 -10.42
C LYS A 77 -4.46 6.40 -9.29
N SER A 78 -5.64 6.00 -8.83
CA SER A 78 -6.29 6.63 -7.67
C SER A 78 -5.42 6.49 -6.43
N ASP A 79 -4.93 5.27 -6.16
CA ASP A 79 -4.07 4.98 -5.02
C ASP A 79 -2.78 5.80 -5.05
N ILE A 80 -2.13 5.92 -6.22
CA ILE A 80 -0.94 6.75 -6.39
C ILE A 80 -1.26 8.22 -6.09
N ASN A 81 -2.32 8.78 -6.67
CA ASN A 81 -2.68 10.18 -6.48
C ASN A 81 -2.99 10.51 -5.03
N ASN A 82 -3.80 9.67 -4.37
CA ASN A 82 -4.13 9.84 -2.95
C ASN A 82 -2.87 9.73 -2.09
N SER A 83 -2.03 8.74 -2.36
CA SER A 83 -0.76 8.54 -1.63
C SER A 83 0.17 9.74 -1.77
N LEU A 84 0.37 10.26 -2.98
CA LEU A 84 1.22 11.42 -3.23
C LEU A 84 0.76 12.68 -2.51
N SER A 85 -0.55 12.82 -2.26
CA SER A 85 -1.10 13.96 -1.51
C SER A 85 -0.80 13.91 -0.02
N LEU A 86 -0.46 12.73 0.52
CA LEU A 86 -0.24 12.49 1.95
C LEU A 86 1.24 12.29 2.30
N LEU A 87 2.03 11.86 1.34
CA LEU A 87 3.43 11.56 1.57
C LEU A 87 4.24 12.82 1.89
N LYS A 88 5.07 12.70 2.90
CA LYS A 88 6.13 13.67 3.16
C LYS A 88 7.09 13.75 1.97
N SER A 89 7.74 14.88 1.82
CA SER A 89 8.83 15.03 0.83
C SER A 89 9.92 13.98 1.07
N GLY A 90 10.26 13.22 0.02
CA GLY A 90 11.21 12.11 0.09
C GLY A 90 10.61 10.81 0.64
N GLY A 91 9.29 10.74 0.82
CA GLY A 91 8.58 9.53 1.19
C GLY A 91 8.57 8.47 0.09
N TYR A 92 8.12 7.26 0.44
CA TYR A 92 8.18 6.08 -0.43
C TYR A 92 6.81 5.56 -0.79
N LEU A 93 6.63 5.14 -2.05
CA LEU A 93 5.57 4.26 -2.48
C LEU A 93 6.15 2.86 -2.70
N ILE A 94 5.49 1.87 -2.13
CA ILE A 94 5.86 0.46 -2.25
C ILE A 94 4.66 -0.24 -2.89
N PHE A 95 4.88 -0.82 -4.05
CA PHE A 95 3.84 -1.54 -4.78
C PHE A 95 4.08 -3.03 -4.66
N ASP A 96 3.05 -3.77 -4.25
CA ASP A 96 3.02 -5.20 -4.49
C ASP A 96 2.67 -5.47 -5.97
N ASP A 97 3.01 -6.64 -6.44
CA ASP A 97 2.59 -7.15 -7.75
C ASP A 97 2.96 -6.29 -8.99
N TYR A 98 3.85 -5.30 -8.88
CA TYR A 98 4.30 -4.47 -10.01
C TYR A 98 4.81 -5.32 -11.20
N GLY A 99 5.44 -6.44 -10.93
CA GLY A 99 5.94 -7.36 -11.97
C GLY A 99 4.92 -8.41 -12.41
N LEU A 100 3.77 -8.53 -11.72
CA LEU A 100 2.78 -9.58 -11.97
C LEU A 100 1.61 -9.10 -12.82
N PHE A 101 1.11 -7.90 -12.55
CA PHE A 101 -0.04 -7.34 -13.25
C PHE A 101 0.36 -6.20 -14.20
N PRO A 102 0.13 -6.37 -15.51
CA PRO A 102 0.45 -5.34 -16.52
C PRO A 102 -0.21 -3.98 -16.25
N GLU A 103 -1.40 -3.96 -15.67
CA GLU A 103 -2.14 -2.75 -15.37
C GLU A 103 -1.48 -1.93 -14.24
N ILE A 104 -0.93 -2.60 -13.21
CA ILE A 104 -0.14 -1.95 -12.16
C ILE A 104 1.11 -1.35 -12.79
N LYS A 105 1.85 -2.16 -13.56
CA LYS A 105 3.07 -1.70 -14.24
C LYS A 105 2.82 -0.48 -15.10
N LYS A 106 1.77 -0.51 -15.92
CA LYS A 106 1.39 0.60 -16.80
C LYS A 106 1.09 1.87 -16.00
N ALA A 107 0.27 1.77 -14.96
CA ALA A 107 -0.07 2.92 -14.13
C ALA A 107 1.17 3.54 -13.46
N VAL A 108 2.03 2.73 -12.88
CA VAL A 108 3.25 3.20 -12.19
C VAL A 108 4.24 3.81 -13.18
N ASP A 109 4.47 3.17 -14.33
CA ASP A 109 5.42 3.64 -15.35
C ASP A 109 5.03 5.03 -15.87
N GLU A 110 3.75 5.36 -16.02
CA GLU A 110 3.31 6.69 -16.42
C GLU A 110 3.77 7.79 -15.43
N TYR A 111 3.72 7.53 -14.12
CA TYR A 111 4.20 8.50 -13.13
C TYR A 111 5.72 8.61 -13.11
N ILE A 112 6.43 7.55 -13.52
CA ILE A 112 7.88 7.57 -13.68
C ILE A 112 8.24 8.41 -14.91
N ASP A 113 7.57 8.19 -16.05
CA ASP A 113 7.78 8.92 -17.30
C ASP A 113 7.46 10.42 -17.11
N ASP A 114 6.44 10.75 -16.32
CA ASP A 114 6.11 12.12 -15.91
C ASP A 114 7.08 12.72 -14.87
N SER A 115 8.11 12.00 -14.48
CA SER A 115 9.09 12.41 -13.46
C SER A 115 8.49 12.70 -12.06
N LYS A 116 7.30 12.17 -11.78
CA LYS A 116 6.65 12.28 -10.46
C LYS A 116 7.13 11.23 -9.49
N LEU A 117 7.56 10.08 -10.02
CA LEU A 117 8.13 8.98 -9.26
C LEU A 117 9.50 8.60 -9.82
N LYS A 118 10.33 8.01 -8.95
CA LYS A 118 11.61 7.44 -9.33
C LYS A 118 11.72 6.04 -8.73
N ILE A 119 12.07 5.07 -9.56
CA ILE A 119 12.37 3.72 -9.07
C ILE A 119 13.66 3.76 -8.24
N ILE A 120 13.55 3.30 -7.01
CA ILE A 120 14.70 3.11 -6.12
C ILE A 120 15.16 1.66 -6.18
N GLU A 121 14.22 0.70 -6.12
CA GLU A 121 14.54 -0.72 -6.13
C GLU A 121 13.37 -1.54 -6.68
N LYS A 122 13.70 -2.70 -7.25
CA LYS A 122 12.75 -3.77 -7.60
C LYS A 122 13.20 -5.04 -6.91
N VAL A 123 12.30 -5.65 -6.13
CA VAL A 123 12.57 -6.84 -5.34
C VAL A 123 11.76 -8.01 -5.89
N GLY A 124 12.37 -9.21 -5.88
CA GLY A 124 11.73 -10.43 -6.36
C GLY A 124 12.01 -10.72 -7.83
N HIS A 125 11.73 -11.96 -8.22
CA HIS A 125 11.86 -12.43 -9.59
C HIS A 125 10.56 -13.10 -10.02
N TYR A 126 9.82 -12.44 -10.88
CA TYR A 126 8.72 -13.08 -11.58
C TYR A 126 9.24 -13.75 -12.86
N LYS A 127 9.10 -15.08 -12.96
CA LYS A 127 9.48 -15.87 -14.14
C LYS A 127 8.33 -16.03 -15.14
N GLY A 128 7.40 -15.10 -15.17
CA GLY A 128 6.33 -15.07 -16.16
C GLY A 128 6.81 -14.38 -17.44
N THR A 129 6.44 -14.92 -18.58
CA THR A 129 6.46 -14.20 -19.86
C THR A 129 5.22 -13.33 -19.93
N TYR A 130 5.39 -12.03 -19.97
CA TYR A 130 4.35 -11.10 -20.38
C TYR A 130 4.33 -10.99 -21.89
#